data_ccd35faba3434b68f05a6d25e8b1ab5e
#
_entry.id   ccd35faba3434b68f05a6d25e8b1ab5e
#
_cell.length_a   1.000
_cell.length_b   1.000
_cell.length_c   1.000
_cell.angle_alpha   90.00
_cell.angle_beta   90.00
_cell.angle_gamma   90.00
#
_symmetry.space_group_name_H-M   'P 1'
#
loop_
_entity.id
_entity.type
_entity.pdbx_description
1 polymer ?
#
loop_
_entity_poly.entity_id
_entity_poly.type
_entity_poly.pdbx_seq_one_letter_code
_entity_poly.pdbx_strand_id
1 'polypeptide(L)'
;MNTLSRTALPSELLVRLRAETPLVQCITNYVAMNVAANVVLATGASPAMVHAAEEVGEFAAIAGAVTINIGTLSPYWLEGMRRAAVAVREAGRPWVLDPVAHFATAFRRDAAVELLELKPDIVRGNASEILALAGAESRGRGVDSQDPVDAAREAAESLARSRGCVVAVTGEEDFVTDGERVARISGGSPLMPKVTALGCSLTCLTGAF
;
A
#
# COMPACT_ATOMS: atom_id res chain seq x y z
N MET A 1 26.08 -23.05 10.33
CA MET A 1 25.31 -22.55 11.48
C MET A 1 24.33 -21.55 10.93
N ASN A 2 23.06 -21.96 10.83
CA ASN A 2 21.99 -21.13 10.28
C ASN A 2 21.58 -20.13 11.38
N THR A 3 22.06 -18.90 11.30
CA THR A 3 21.53 -17.81 12.12
C THR A 3 20.13 -17.54 11.63
N LEU A 4 19.13 -18.09 12.34
CA LEU A 4 17.74 -17.66 12.20
C LEU A 4 17.73 -16.13 12.36
N SER A 5 17.50 -15.42 11.29
CA SER A 5 17.30 -13.96 11.31
C SER A 5 16.16 -13.69 12.29
N ARG A 6 16.51 -13.14 13.46
CA ARG A 6 15.50 -12.75 14.45
C ARG A 6 14.63 -11.65 13.82
N THR A 7 13.36 -11.93 13.64
CA THR A 7 12.40 -10.91 13.20
C THR A 7 12.41 -9.77 14.22
N ALA A 8 12.71 -8.56 13.78
CA ALA A 8 12.73 -7.40 14.66
C ALA A 8 11.34 -7.16 15.26
N LEU A 9 11.29 -6.79 16.54
CA LEU A 9 10.03 -6.44 17.18
C LEU A 9 9.50 -5.11 16.63
N PRO A 10 8.18 -4.90 16.55
CA PRO A 10 7.60 -3.62 16.09
C PRO A 10 8.15 -2.40 16.85
N SER A 11 8.41 -2.54 18.15
CA SER A 11 9.03 -1.49 18.97
C SER A 11 10.46 -1.17 18.55
N GLU A 12 11.25 -2.16 18.16
CA GLU A 12 12.62 -1.98 17.66
C GLU A 12 12.60 -1.27 16.29
N LEU A 13 11.64 -1.62 15.42
CA LEU A 13 11.45 -0.94 14.14
C LEU A 13 11.04 0.51 14.32
N LEU A 14 10.16 0.82 15.27
CA LEU A 14 9.76 2.19 15.57
C LEU A 14 10.94 3.04 16.10
N VAL A 15 11.79 2.46 16.93
CA VAL A 15 13.02 3.14 17.43
C VAL A 15 13.95 3.45 16.25
N ARG A 16 14.15 2.51 15.34
CA ARG A 16 14.97 2.71 14.15
C ARG A 16 14.38 3.79 13.24
N LEU A 17 13.09 3.71 12.93
CA LEU A 17 12.39 4.71 12.11
C LEU A 17 12.60 6.12 12.67
N ARG A 18 12.46 6.32 13.98
CA ARG A 18 12.67 7.62 14.66
C ARG A 18 14.12 8.09 14.62
N ALA A 19 15.06 7.17 14.62
CA ALA A 19 16.49 7.49 14.53
C ALA A 19 16.91 7.85 13.09
N GLU A 20 16.35 7.16 12.10
CA GLU A 20 16.68 7.33 10.69
C GLU A 20 15.84 8.43 10.00
N THR A 21 14.66 8.75 10.54
CA THR A 21 13.71 9.75 10.01
C THR A 21 13.53 9.65 8.49
N PRO A 22 13.11 8.49 7.94
CA PRO A 22 13.11 8.25 6.50
C PRO A 22 12.18 9.23 5.77
N LEU A 23 12.62 9.67 4.58
CA LEU A 23 11.80 10.48 3.67
C LEU A 23 10.84 9.57 2.93
N VAL A 24 9.54 9.81 3.05
CA VAL A 24 8.49 9.07 2.36
C VAL A 24 7.74 10.01 1.41
N GLN A 25 7.80 9.73 0.13
CA GLN A 25 6.95 10.43 -0.83
C GLN A 25 5.55 9.83 -0.81
N CYS A 26 4.56 10.64 -0.44
CA CYS A 26 3.18 10.22 -0.29
C CYS A 26 2.32 10.83 -1.42
N ILE A 27 2.14 10.11 -2.52
CA ILE A 27 1.19 10.47 -3.57
C ILE A 27 -0.18 9.94 -3.14
N THR A 28 -0.83 10.69 -2.27
CA THR A 28 -2.12 10.32 -1.70
C THR A 28 -3.27 11.14 -2.29
N ASN A 29 -4.41 11.20 -1.68
CA ASN A 29 -5.59 11.90 -2.18
C ASN A 29 -5.87 13.19 -1.38
N TYR A 30 -6.67 14.10 -1.95
CA TYR A 30 -6.96 15.41 -1.34
C TYR A 30 -7.56 15.32 0.05
N VAL A 31 -8.36 14.29 0.33
CA VAL A 31 -9.01 14.09 1.63
C VAL A 31 -7.98 13.69 2.70
N ALA A 32 -6.94 12.96 2.31
CA ALA A 32 -6.00 12.34 3.24
C ALA A 32 -4.71 13.14 3.45
N MET A 33 -4.32 14.03 2.54
CA MET A 33 -3.00 14.69 2.54
C MET A 33 -2.58 15.24 3.91
N ASN A 34 -3.42 16.07 4.52
CA ASN A 34 -3.07 16.70 5.79
C ASN A 34 -2.96 15.68 6.93
N VAL A 35 -3.95 14.78 7.04
CA VAL A 35 -3.99 13.77 8.10
C VAL A 35 -2.80 12.81 7.95
N ALA A 36 -2.54 12.31 6.76
CA ALA A 36 -1.44 11.38 6.49
C ALA A 36 -0.08 12.02 6.79
N ALA A 37 0.13 13.28 6.38
CA ALA A 37 1.35 14.01 6.70
C ALA A 37 1.59 14.09 8.21
N ASN A 38 0.56 14.48 8.98
CA ASN A 38 0.67 14.58 10.43
C ASN A 38 0.90 13.23 11.11
N VAL A 39 0.26 12.15 10.62
CA VAL A 39 0.46 10.80 11.15
C VAL A 39 1.89 10.32 10.92
N VAL A 40 2.45 10.51 9.71
CA VAL A 40 3.82 10.14 9.38
C VAL A 40 4.82 10.94 10.23
N LEU A 41 4.62 12.27 10.36
CA LEU A 41 5.44 13.13 11.22
C LEU A 41 5.38 12.71 12.69
N ALA A 42 4.19 12.46 13.22
CA ALA A 42 4.00 12.04 14.60
C ALA A 42 4.67 10.69 14.91
N THR A 43 4.78 9.82 13.91
CA THR A 43 5.47 8.54 14.03
C THR A 43 6.98 8.71 14.04
N GLY A 44 7.52 9.74 13.39
CA GLY A 44 8.94 10.06 13.35
C GLY A 44 9.59 9.96 11.96
N ALA A 45 8.79 9.81 10.90
CA ALA A 45 9.27 9.86 9.53
C ALA A 45 9.00 11.24 8.89
N SER A 46 9.58 11.51 7.72
CA SER A 46 9.46 12.77 6.99
C SER A 46 8.56 12.60 5.76
N PRO A 47 7.31 13.06 5.77
CA PRO A 47 6.41 12.95 4.64
C PRO A 47 6.65 14.05 3.61
N ALA A 48 6.54 13.71 2.33
CA ALA A 48 6.50 14.67 1.23
C ALA A 48 5.30 14.37 0.32
N MET A 49 4.40 15.36 0.16
CA MET A 49 3.18 15.22 -0.65
C MET A 49 3.41 15.65 -2.11
N VAL A 50 4.60 15.35 -2.65
CA VAL A 50 5.00 15.69 -4.03
C VAL A 50 4.31 14.74 -5.01
N HIS A 51 3.51 15.31 -5.92
CA HIS A 51 2.70 14.55 -6.89
C HIS A 51 2.66 15.16 -8.29
N ALA A 52 3.26 16.36 -8.48
CA ALA A 52 3.29 17.01 -9.77
C ALA A 52 4.15 16.21 -10.76
N ALA A 53 3.60 15.94 -11.95
CA ALA A 53 4.25 15.09 -12.96
C ALA A 53 5.62 15.65 -13.41
N GLU A 54 5.86 16.94 -13.22
CA GLU A 54 7.09 17.64 -13.58
C GLU A 54 8.28 17.30 -12.68
N GLU A 55 8.03 16.99 -11.39
CA GLU A 55 9.10 16.79 -10.39
C GLU A 55 9.04 15.41 -9.70
N VAL A 56 7.91 14.72 -9.81
CA VAL A 56 7.60 13.53 -9.02
C VAL A 56 8.64 12.42 -9.19
N GLY A 57 9.21 12.26 -10.37
CA GLY A 57 10.21 11.22 -10.65
C GLY A 57 11.56 11.54 -10.01
N GLU A 58 12.02 12.79 -10.09
CA GLU A 58 13.25 13.23 -9.43
C GLU A 58 13.15 13.07 -7.92
N PHE A 59 11.96 13.42 -7.37
CA PHE A 59 11.71 13.28 -5.94
C PHE A 59 11.63 11.82 -5.50
N ALA A 60 11.02 10.95 -6.31
CA ALA A 60 10.95 9.50 -6.02
C ALA A 60 12.34 8.86 -5.93
N ALA A 61 13.30 9.32 -6.73
CA ALA A 61 14.66 8.80 -6.73
C ALA A 61 15.42 9.07 -5.43
N ILE A 62 15.10 10.13 -4.70
CA ILE A 62 15.74 10.49 -3.42
C ILE A 62 14.94 10.05 -2.19
N ALA A 63 13.68 9.66 -2.35
CA ALA A 63 12.84 9.16 -1.27
C ALA A 63 13.31 7.77 -0.79
N GLY A 64 13.14 7.48 0.50
CA GLY A 64 13.36 6.14 1.05
C GLY A 64 12.31 5.13 0.58
N ALA A 65 11.07 5.62 0.36
CA ALA A 65 9.97 4.88 -0.23
C ALA A 65 8.95 5.81 -0.88
N VAL A 66 8.12 5.25 -1.77
CA VAL A 66 6.98 5.94 -2.38
C VAL A 66 5.68 5.22 -2.01
N THR A 67 4.63 5.98 -1.68
CA THR A 67 3.29 5.43 -1.51
C THR A 67 2.33 6.06 -2.50
N ILE A 68 1.51 5.23 -3.15
CA ILE A 68 0.58 5.64 -4.20
C ILE A 68 -0.84 5.21 -3.79
N ASN A 69 -1.74 6.19 -3.69
CA ASN A 69 -3.14 5.98 -3.32
C ASN A 69 -4.06 6.68 -4.34
N ILE A 70 -4.95 5.92 -4.98
CA ILE A 70 -5.80 6.40 -6.06
C ILE A 70 -7.13 7.02 -5.60
N GLY A 71 -7.22 7.54 -4.37
CA GLY A 71 -8.49 8.01 -3.78
C GLY A 71 -9.23 9.06 -4.61
N THR A 72 -8.62 10.21 -4.87
CA THR A 72 -9.19 11.29 -5.72
C THR A 72 -8.46 11.34 -7.06
N LEU A 73 -8.53 10.26 -7.82
CA LEU A 73 -7.80 10.06 -9.05
C LEU A 73 -8.20 11.03 -10.17
N SER A 74 -7.21 11.55 -10.89
CA SER A 74 -7.37 12.27 -12.14
C SER A 74 -6.33 11.79 -13.17
N PRO A 75 -6.49 12.07 -14.47
CA PRO A 75 -5.48 11.71 -15.46
C PRO A 75 -4.10 12.30 -15.17
N TYR A 76 -4.05 13.54 -14.68
CA TYR A 76 -2.80 14.21 -14.30
C TYR A 76 -2.12 13.53 -13.12
N TRP A 77 -2.88 13.16 -12.09
CA TRP A 77 -2.36 12.41 -10.95
C TRP A 77 -1.85 11.04 -11.34
N LEU A 78 -2.61 10.34 -12.20
CA LEU A 78 -2.21 9.02 -12.69
C LEU A 78 -0.87 9.09 -13.44
N GLU A 79 -0.65 10.12 -14.24
CA GLU A 79 0.65 10.33 -14.91
C GLU A 79 1.79 10.53 -13.91
N GLY A 80 1.57 11.34 -12.87
CA GLY A 80 2.54 11.49 -11.78
C GLY A 80 2.82 10.16 -11.05
N MET A 81 1.77 9.39 -10.75
CA MET A 81 1.88 8.06 -10.12
C MET A 81 2.72 7.09 -10.95
N ARG A 82 2.52 7.04 -12.27
CA ARG A 82 3.32 6.21 -13.18
C ARG A 82 4.80 6.58 -13.14
N ARG A 83 5.10 7.86 -13.27
CA ARG A 83 6.48 8.37 -13.25
C ARG A 83 7.17 8.06 -11.92
N ALA A 84 6.47 8.27 -10.81
CA ALA A 84 7.01 7.95 -9.48
C ALA A 84 7.28 6.45 -9.31
N ALA A 85 6.33 5.58 -9.73
CA ALA A 85 6.47 4.14 -9.63
C ALA A 85 7.65 3.60 -10.48
N VAL A 86 7.88 4.17 -11.65
CA VAL A 86 9.04 3.82 -12.49
C VAL A 86 10.33 4.30 -11.82
N ALA A 87 10.41 5.58 -11.44
CA ALA A 87 11.62 6.17 -10.89
C ALA A 87 12.06 5.54 -9.56
N VAL A 88 11.12 5.25 -8.64
CA VAL A 88 11.43 4.62 -7.36
C VAL A 88 12.00 3.22 -7.54
N ARG A 89 11.50 2.47 -8.53
CA ARG A 89 12.02 1.14 -8.87
C ARG A 89 13.42 1.20 -9.49
N GLU A 90 13.64 2.14 -10.41
CA GLU A 90 14.96 2.36 -11.00
C GLU A 90 15.98 2.75 -9.93
N ALA A 91 15.57 3.48 -8.89
CA ALA A 91 16.37 3.80 -7.72
C ALA A 91 16.57 2.61 -6.75
N GLY A 92 15.93 1.46 -6.99
CA GLY A 92 15.99 0.29 -6.11
C GLY A 92 15.33 0.50 -4.75
N ARG A 93 14.30 1.39 -4.68
CA ARG A 93 13.56 1.71 -3.46
C ARG A 93 12.16 1.09 -3.50
N PRO A 94 11.61 0.73 -2.34
CA PRO A 94 10.28 0.12 -2.26
C PRO A 94 9.15 1.11 -2.50
N TRP A 95 8.00 0.60 -2.95
CA TRP A 95 6.79 1.38 -3.04
C TRP A 95 5.53 0.59 -2.69
N VAL A 96 4.51 1.30 -2.23
CA VAL A 96 3.24 0.76 -1.75
C VAL A 96 2.10 1.25 -2.63
N LEU A 97 1.22 0.33 -3.05
CA LEU A 97 -0.03 0.63 -3.78
C LEU A 97 -1.25 0.49 -2.87
N ASP A 98 -2.09 1.51 -2.85
CA ASP A 98 -3.40 1.53 -2.22
C ASP A 98 -4.48 1.79 -3.28
N PRO A 99 -5.16 0.73 -3.77
CA PRO A 99 -6.09 0.82 -4.90
C PRO A 99 -7.49 1.25 -4.49
N VAL A 100 -7.62 2.28 -3.68
CA VAL A 100 -8.87 2.75 -3.06
C VAL A 100 -10.05 2.69 -4.02
N ALA A 101 -11.06 1.87 -3.69
CA ALA A 101 -12.32 1.75 -4.43
C ALA A 101 -12.13 1.60 -5.96
N HIS A 102 -11.08 0.90 -6.40
CA HIS A 102 -10.75 0.80 -7.83
C HIS A 102 -11.84 0.11 -8.65
N PHE A 103 -12.65 -0.75 -8.04
CA PHE A 103 -13.76 -1.44 -8.71
C PHE A 103 -14.94 -0.52 -9.06
N ALA A 104 -14.99 0.71 -8.52
CA ALA A 104 -16.14 1.60 -8.66
C ALA A 104 -16.37 2.12 -10.09
N THR A 105 -15.31 2.33 -10.87
CA THR A 105 -15.39 2.83 -12.26
C THR A 105 -14.37 2.15 -13.16
N ALA A 106 -14.60 2.17 -14.48
CA ALA A 106 -13.63 1.64 -15.46
C ALA A 106 -12.28 2.35 -15.34
N PHE A 107 -12.28 3.70 -15.28
CA PHE A 107 -11.04 4.48 -15.15
C PHE A 107 -10.20 4.07 -13.94
N ARG A 108 -10.83 3.83 -12.79
CA ARG A 108 -10.15 3.39 -11.57
C ARG A 108 -9.61 1.96 -11.69
N ARG A 109 -10.39 1.06 -12.30
CA ARG A 109 -9.94 -0.33 -12.55
C ARG A 109 -8.70 -0.36 -13.42
N ASP A 110 -8.78 0.34 -14.56
CA ASP A 110 -7.68 0.37 -15.52
C ASP A 110 -6.42 0.96 -14.90
N ALA A 111 -6.56 2.06 -14.14
CA ALA A 111 -5.45 2.67 -13.42
C ALA A 111 -4.84 1.75 -12.35
N ALA A 112 -5.65 1.03 -11.57
CA ALA A 112 -5.16 0.11 -10.55
C ALA A 112 -4.42 -1.08 -11.17
N VAL A 113 -4.94 -1.66 -12.25
CA VAL A 113 -4.27 -2.74 -13.00
C VAL A 113 -2.96 -2.24 -13.59
N GLU A 114 -2.94 -1.08 -14.21
CA GLU A 114 -1.74 -0.49 -14.78
C GLU A 114 -0.66 -0.24 -13.72
N LEU A 115 -1.03 0.34 -12.58
CA LEU A 115 -0.09 0.57 -11.47
C LEU A 115 0.42 -0.76 -10.88
N LEU A 116 -0.43 -1.78 -10.81
CA LEU A 116 -0.02 -3.11 -10.35
C LEU A 116 1.02 -3.76 -11.27
N GLU A 117 0.93 -3.53 -12.60
CA GLU A 117 1.95 -3.98 -13.58
C GLU A 117 3.31 -3.32 -13.35
N LEU A 118 3.35 -2.16 -12.70
CA LEU A 118 4.60 -1.51 -12.29
C LEU A 118 5.24 -2.14 -11.04
N LYS A 119 4.69 -3.26 -10.58
CA LYS A 119 5.23 -4.15 -9.52
C LYS A 119 5.47 -3.42 -8.19
N PRO A 120 4.41 -3.04 -7.46
CA PRO A 120 4.56 -2.59 -6.08
C PRO A 120 5.20 -3.68 -5.22
N ASP A 121 5.98 -3.27 -4.22
CA ASP A 121 6.51 -4.20 -3.21
C ASP A 121 5.43 -4.59 -2.21
N ILE A 122 4.50 -3.68 -1.96
CA ILE A 122 3.36 -3.90 -1.07
C ILE A 122 2.08 -3.42 -1.73
N VAL A 123 1.03 -4.23 -1.69
CA VAL A 123 -0.35 -3.83 -2.01
C VAL A 123 -1.15 -3.84 -0.72
N ARG A 124 -1.79 -2.71 -0.38
CA ARG A 124 -2.62 -2.59 0.81
C ARG A 124 -4.03 -2.18 0.42
N GLY A 125 -5.04 -2.91 0.88
CA GLY A 125 -6.46 -2.58 0.65
C GLY A 125 -7.37 -3.26 1.67
N ASN A 126 -8.66 -2.97 1.64
CA ASN A 126 -9.65 -3.74 2.37
C ASN A 126 -10.01 -5.04 1.62
N ALA A 127 -10.79 -5.92 2.25
CA ALA A 127 -11.15 -7.21 1.67
C ALA A 127 -11.79 -7.09 0.28
N SER A 128 -12.72 -6.14 0.10
CA SER A 128 -13.40 -5.91 -1.19
C SER A 128 -12.44 -5.41 -2.27
N GLU A 129 -11.50 -4.55 -1.92
CA GLU A 129 -10.48 -4.04 -2.84
C GLU A 129 -9.52 -5.16 -3.29
N ILE A 130 -9.03 -5.97 -2.36
CA ILE A 130 -8.12 -7.07 -2.69
C ILE A 130 -8.83 -8.16 -3.49
N LEU A 131 -10.06 -8.54 -3.13
CA LEU A 131 -10.88 -9.47 -3.92
C LEU A 131 -11.08 -9.00 -5.36
N ALA A 132 -11.46 -7.73 -5.53
CA ALA A 132 -11.69 -7.17 -6.85
C ALA A 132 -10.39 -7.06 -7.68
N LEU A 133 -9.27 -6.74 -7.05
CA LEU A 133 -7.98 -6.66 -7.72
C LEU A 133 -7.49 -8.04 -8.18
N ALA A 134 -7.59 -9.06 -7.34
CA ALA A 134 -7.28 -10.44 -7.68
C ALA A 134 -8.24 -11.01 -8.74
N GLY A 135 -9.52 -10.66 -8.67
CA GLY A 135 -10.53 -11.06 -9.66
C GLY A 135 -10.32 -10.43 -11.05
N ALA A 136 -9.75 -9.24 -11.12
CA ALA A 136 -9.35 -8.63 -12.39
C ALA A 136 -8.26 -9.42 -13.11
N GLU A 137 -7.39 -10.11 -12.37
CA GLU A 137 -6.35 -11.00 -12.90
C GLU A 137 -6.86 -12.40 -13.26
N SER A 138 -7.80 -12.92 -12.47
CA SER A 138 -8.28 -14.30 -12.56
C SER A 138 -9.51 -14.46 -13.48
N ARG A 139 -9.66 -13.71 -14.55
CA ARG A 139 -10.75 -13.93 -15.53
C ARG A 139 -10.71 -15.38 -16.05
N GLY A 140 -11.16 -16.34 -15.23
CA GLY A 140 -11.22 -17.76 -15.56
C GLY A 140 -11.09 -18.75 -14.39
N ARG A 141 -10.77 -18.31 -13.17
CA ARG A 141 -10.73 -19.22 -12.00
C ARG A 141 -11.55 -18.59 -10.88
N GLY A 142 -12.73 -19.14 -10.62
CA GLY A 142 -13.59 -18.73 -9.51
C GLY A 142 -12.89 -18.92 -8.17
N VAL A 143 -13.15 -18.03 -7.22
CA VAL A 143 -12.82 -18.23 -5.80
C VAL A 143 -13.90 -19.17 -5.25
N ASP A 144 -13.54 -20.38 -4.84
CA ASP A 144 -14.50 -21.43 -4.40
C ASP A 144 -14.96 -21.24 -2.95
N SER A 145 -14.50 -20.20 -2.22
CA SER A 145 -14.87 -19.96 -0.83
C SER A 145 -16.25 -19.32 -0.71
N GLN A 146 -17.10 -19.87 0.17
CA GLN A 146 -18.42 -19.33 0.49
C GLN A 146 -18.36 -18.21 1.56
N ASP A 147 -17.23 -18.07 2.28
CA ASP A 147 -17.01 -17.03 3.26
C ASP A 147 -16.22 -15.85 2.63
N PRO A 148 -16.77 -14.61 2.63
CA PRO A 148 -16.07 -13.45 2.07
C PRO A 148 -14.71 -13.16 2.72
N VAL A 149 -14.52 -13.50 3.99
CA VAL A 149 -13.26 -13.30 4.72
C VAL A 149 -12.20 -14.30 4.23
N ASP A 150 -12.59 -15.58 4.11
CA ASP A 150 -11.67 -16.61 3.60
C ASP A 150 -11.34 -16.37 2.12
N ALA A 151 -12.33 -15.95 1.32
CA ALA A 151 -12.11 -15.57 -0.07
C ALA A 151 -11.09 -14.43 -0.21
N ALA A 152 -11.13 -13.43 0.68
CA ALA A 152 -10.17 -12.33 0.68
C ALA A 152 -8.75 -12.79 1.04
N ARG A 153 -8.61 -13.76 1.94
CA ARG A 153 -7.31 -14.36 2.29
C ARG A 153 -6.70 -15.13 1.13
N GLU A 154 -7.48 -16.02 0.51
CA GLU A 154 -7.04 -16.77 -0.66
C GLU A 154 -6.65 -15.85 -1.83
N ALA A 155 -7.44 -14.80 -2.06
CA ALA A 155 -7.16 -13.79 -3.06
C ALA A 155 -5.85 -13.04 -2.77
N ALA A 156 -5.61 -12.66 -1.51
CA ALA A 156 -4.39 -11.99 -1.09
C ALA A 156 -3.15 -12.87 -1.30
N GLU A 157 -3.21 -14.14 -0.89
CA GLU A 157 -2.12 -15.08 -1.08
C GLU A 157 -1.83 -15.35 -2.56
N SER A 158 -2.89 -15.50 -3.38
CA SER A 158 -2.75 -15.67 -4.82
C SER A 158 -2.12 -14.45 -5.48
N LEU A 159 -2.58 -13.24 -5.12
CA LEU A 159 -2.04 -11.98 -5.61
C LEU A 159 -0.57 -11.81 -5.21
N ALA A 160 -0.25 -12.09 -3.94
CA ALA A 160 1.13 -12.01 -3.45
C ALA A 160 2.07 -12.94 -4.22
N ARG A 161 1.68 -14.19 -4.44
CA ARG A 161 2.46 -15.17 -5.22
C ARG A 161 2.61 -14.77 -6.68
N SER A 162 1.52 -14.33 -7.32
CA SER A 162 1.53 -14.00 -8.76
C SER A 162 2.34 -12.75 -9.06
N ARG A 163 2.35 -11.78 -8.13
CA ARG A 163 3.03 -10.49 -8.30
C ARG A 163 4.38 -10.40 -7.61
N GLY A 164 4.71 -11.33 -6.72
CA GLY A 164 5.95 -11.33 -5.94
C GLY A 164 6.00 -10.14 -4.98
N CYS A 165 4.88 -9.80 -4.36
CA CYS A 165 4.73 -8.67 -3.44
C CYS A 165 4.14 -9.10 -2.11
N VAL A 166 4.14 -8.22 -1.12
CA VAL A 166 3.38 -8.39 0.11
C VAL A 166 1.97 -7.83 -0.08
N VAL A 167 0.95 -8.54 0.36
CA VAL A 167 -0.44 -8.06 0.35
C VAL A 167 -0.94 -7.90 1.78
N ALA A 168 -1.40 -6.69 2.11
CA ALA A 168 -1.99 -6.36 3.41
C ALA A 168 -3.49 -6.09 3.25
N VAL A 169 -4.31 -7.01 3.74
CA VAL A 169 -5.77 -6.88 3.81
C VAL A 169 -6.14 -6.28 5.14
N THR A 170 -6.74 -5.10 5.14
CA THR A 170 -7.14 -4.42 6.38
C THR A 170 -8.62 -4.63 6.70
N GLY A 171 -8.91 -4.84 8.01
CA GLY A 171 -10.24 -5.11 8.51
C GLY A 171 -10.33 -5.00 10.03
N GLU A 172 -11.21 -5.76 10.66
CA GLU A 172 -11.26 -5.89 12.12
C GLU A 172 -10.04 -6.65 12.65
N GLU A 173 -9.62 -7.68 11.92
CA GLU A 173 -8.31 -8.31 12.01
C GLU A 173 -7.60 -8.10 10.67
N ASP A 174 -6.43 -7.48 10.68
CA ASP A 174 -5.62 -7.32 9.48
C ASP A 174 -4.92 -8.64 9.15
N PHE A 175 -4.84 -8.93 7.86
CA PHE A 175 -4.19 -10.12 7.31
C PHE A 175 -3.08 -9.69 6.34
N VAL A 176 -1.85 -10.09 6.61
CA VAL A 176 -0.69 -9.74 5.78
C VAL A 176 0.01 -11.00 5.31
N THR A 177 0.29 -11.09 4.02
CA THR A 177 0.96 -12.26 3.43
C THR A 177 1.92 -11.88 2.31
N ASP A 178 2.99 -12.66 2.16
CA ASP A 178 3.88 -12.67 0.99
C ASP A 178 3.59 -13.86 0.05
N GLY A 179 2.48 -14.56 0.31
CA GLY A 179 2.07 -15.75 -0.43
C GLY A 179 2.54 -17.07 0.20
N GLU A 180 3.50 -17.05 1.12
CA GLU A 180 4.01 -18.21 1.86
C GLU A 180 3.81 -18.04 3.37
N ARG A 181 4.13 -16.87 3.88
CA ARG A 181 4.02 -16.51 5.30
C ARG A 181 2.79 -15.64 5.52
N VAL A 182 2.25 -15.74 6.72
CA VAL A 182 1.07 -14.98 7.15
C VAL A 182 1.34 -14.31 8.49
N ALA A 183 0.93 -13.05 8.61
CA ALA A 183 0.79 -12.35 9.88
C ALA A 183 -0.66 -11.88 10.04
N ARG A 184 -1.16 -11.95 11.27
CA ARG A 184 -2.49 -11.43 11.65
C ARG A 184 -2.30 -10.40 12.74
N ILE A 185 -2.97 -9.27 12.61
CA ILE A 185 -2.89 -8.17 13.54
C ILE A 185 -4.29 -7.83 14.01
N SER A 186 -4.56 -8.12 15.28
CA SER A 186 -5.81 -7.77 15.95
C SER A 186 -5.63 -6.45 16.70
N GLY A 187 -6.64 -5.60 16.68
CA GLY A 187 -6.59 -4.31 17.36
C GLY A 187 -7.59 -3.31 16.78
N GLY A 188 -7.33 -2.03 17.05
CA GLY A 188 -8.17 -0.97 16.55
C GLY A 188 -9.26 -0.53 17.51
N SER A 189 -10.24 0.20 16.99
CA SER A 189 -11.34 0.76 17.75
C SER A 189 -12.60 0.81 16.89
N PRO A 190 -13.80 0.59 17.45
CA PRO A 190 -15.07 0.78 16.75
C PRO A 190 -15.31 2.23 16.30
N LEU A 191 -14.48 3.17 16.71
CA LEU A 191 -14.49 4.54 16.22
C LEU A 191 -13.73 4.72 14.90
N MET A 192 -12.83 3.82 14.52
CA MET A 192 -12.02 3.96 13.31
C MET A 192 -12.86 4.16 12.03
N PRO A 193 -13.98 3.45 11.82
CA PRO A 193 -14.82 3.68 10.64
C PRO A 193 -15.49 5.07 10.60
N LYS A 194 -15.48 5.80 11.71
CA LYS A 194 -16.04 7.17 11.82
C LYS A 194 -15.00 8.26 11.53
N VAL A 195 -13.75 7.89 11.29
CA VAL A 195 -12.64 8.81 11.01
C VAL A 195 -12.16 8.57 9.59
N THR A 196 -12.22 9.61 8.76
CA THR A 196 -11.72 9.53 7.38
C THR A 196 -10.19 9.49 7.33
N ALA A 197 -9.64 9.04 6.21
CA ALA A 197 -8.22 9.02 5.89
C ALA A 197 -7.32 8.08 6.73
N LEU A 198 -7.86 7.30 7.68
CA LEU A 198 -7.05 6.37 8.46
C LEU A 198 -6.37 5.31 7.60
N GLY A 199 -7.11 4.70 6.66
CA GLY A 199 -6.53 3.75 5.71
C GLY A 199 -5.42 4.36 4.86
N CYS A 200 -5.68 5.53 4.29
CA CYS A 200 -4.68 6.26 3.48
C CYS A 200 -3.44 6.63 4.30
N SER A 201 -3.61 7.01 5.57
CA SER A 201 -2.50 7.28 6.49
C SER A 201 -1.70 6.01 6.81
N LEU A 202 -2.37 4.87 6.98
CA LEU A 202 -1.72 3.58 7.17
C LEU A 202 -0.86 3.22 5.96
N THR A 203 -1.33 3.49 4.75
CA THR A 203 -0.55 3.29 3.53
C THR A 203 0.75 4.10 3.54
N CYS A 204 0.69 5.38 3.94
CA CYS A 204 1.88 6.23 4.08
C CYS A 204 2.82 5.72 5.19
N LEU A 205 2.28 5.26 6.32
CA LEU A 205 3.06 4.62 7.38
C LEU A 205 3.74 3.32 6.91
N THR A 206 3.05 2.50 6.13
CA THR A 206 3.63 1.26 5.58
C THR A 206 4.87 1.56 4.74
N GLY A 207 4.87 2.67 3.99
CA GLY A 207 6.05 3.12 3.26
C GLY A 207 7.18 3.65 4.16
N ALA A 208 6.89 4.05 5.40
CA ALA A 208 7.89 4.57 6.32
C ALA A 208 8.70 3.46 7.03
N PHE A 209 8.13 2.26 7.18
CA PHE A 209 8.75 1.08 7.79
C PHE A 209 9.38 0.15 6.77
#